data_ef9ccade3449a982ade124ceba0cab83
#
_entry.id   ef9ccade3449a982ade124ceba0cab83
#
_cell.length_a   1.000
_cell.length_b   1.000
_cell.length_c   1.000
_cell.angle_alpha   90.00
_cell.angle_beta   90.00
_cell.angle_gamma   90.00
#
_symmetry.space_group_name_H-M   'P 1'
#
loop_
_entity.id
_entity.type
_entity.pdbx_description
1 polymer ?
#
loop_
_entity_poly.entity_id
_entity_poly.type
_entity_poly.pdbx_seq_one_letter_code
_entity_poly.pdbx_strand_id
1 'polypeptide(L)'
;MSKNKILFAFLMSMLFTNSFADYISGQREYVSGNYESAITEWTPVAEDGNARAQYNLGWMHANGKGTAQDFKEAIEWYKKSAELGNVNAQYNLANLYLRGQGAVQNDKLAFSWFIKAAEQGDAPAQYNLGRMYLLGKGDDKNILEARFWIKQALENNDAYIGALAQQVWDDFKLGTY
;
A
#
# COMPACT_ATOMS: atom_id res chain seq x y z
N MET A 1 29.10 -13.08 -27.77
CA MET A 1 28.74 -12.65 -26.37
C MET A 1 29.85 -13.10 -25.44
N SER A 2 30.43 -12.22 -24.62
CA SER A 2 31.57 -12.58 -23.78
C SER A 2 31.13 -13.52 -22.65
N LYS A 3 32.00 -14.48 -22.28
CA LYS A 3 31.76 -15.45 -21.19
C LYS A 3 31.33 -14.76 -19.88
N ASN A 4 31.79 -13.52 -19.65
CA ASN A 4 31.41 -12.73 -18.47
C ASN A 4 29.93 -12.27 -18.47
N LYS A 5 29.33 -12.02 -19.65
CA LYS A 5 27.91 -11.66 -19.74
C LYS A 5 26.98 -12.86 -19.47
N ILE A 6 27.42 -14.05 -19.90
CA ILE A 6 26.68 -15.31 -19.66
C ILE A 6 26.76 -15.68 -18.17
N LEU A 7 27.94 -15.56 -17.55
CA LEU A 7 28.12 -15.84 -16.13
C LEU A 7 27.33 -14.86 -15.25
N PHE A 8 27.31 -13.57 -15.61
CA PHE A 8 26.54 -12.55 -14.90
C PHE A 8 25.02 -12.78 -15.02
N ALA A 9 24.52 -13.14 -16.21
CA ALA A 9 23.12 -13.50 -16.42
C ALA A 9 22.73 -14.76 -15.65
N PHE A 10 23.62 -15.76 -15.54
CA PHE A 10 23.37 -17.00 -14.79
C PHE A 10 23.37 -16.77 -13.27
N LEU A 11 24.29 -15.95 -12.76
CA LEU A 11 24.32 -15.52 -11.35
C LEU A 11 23.08 -14.70 -10.98
N MET A 12 22.65 -13.76 -11.85
CA MET A 12 21.44 -12.99 -11.66
C MET A 12 20.19 -13.90 -11.67
N SER A 13 20.11 -14.90 -12.55
CA SER A 13 18.97 -15.83 -12.58
C SER A 13 18.91 -16.71 -11.31
N MET A 14 20.05 -17.11 -10.75
CA MET A 14 20.07 -17.86 -9.47
C MET A 14 19.64 -17.00 -8.28
N LEU A 15 20.00 -15.72 -8.24
CA LEU A 15 19.56 -14.82 -7.18
C LEU A 15 18.05 -14.58 -7.22
N PHE A 16 17.46 -14.41 -8.42
CA PHE A 16 16.02 -14.26 -8.57
C PHE A 16 15.23 -15.52 -8.22
N THR A 17 15.75 -16.72 -8.49
CA THR A 17 15.08 -17.98 -8.14
C THR A 17 15.08 -18.23 -6.62
N ASN A 18 16.13 -17.87 -5.91
CA ASN A 18 16.18 -18.00 -4.44
C ASN A 18 15.18 -17.03 -3.79
N SER A 19 15.21 -15.75 -4.14
CA SER A 19 14.31 -14.75 -3.53
C SER A 19 12.82 -15.08 -3.72
N PHE A 20 12.44 -15.68 -4.85
CA PHE A 20 11.06 -16.11 -5.08
C PHE A 20 10.69 -17.35 -4.24
N ALA A 21 11.59 -18.34 -4.16
CA ALA A 21 11.39 -19.54 -3.34
C ALA A 21 11.26 -19.19 -1.86
N ASP A 22 12.08 -18.25 -1.38
CA ASP A 22 12.08 -17.78 0.00
C ASP A 22 10.79 -17.01 0.36
N TYR A 23 10.24 -16.20 -0.58
CA TYR A 23 8.93 -15.56 -0.40
C TYR A 23 7.81 -16.60 -0.23
N ILE A 24 7.82 -17.67 -1.02
CA ILE A 24 6.81 -18.75 -0.97
C ILE A 24 6.88 -19.51 0.36
N SER A 25 8.08 -19.68 0.96
CA SER A 25 8.23 -20.29 2.28
C SER A 25 7.44 -19.50 3.32
N GLY A 26 7.67 -18.20 3.43
CA GLY A 26 6.91 -17.34 4.35
C GLY A 26 5.41 -17.33 4.09
N GLN A 27 4.99 -17.38 2.80
CA GLN A 27 3.58 -17.46 2.44
C GLN A 27 2.94 -18.77 2.92
N ARG A 28 3.64 -19.88 2.85
CA ARG A 28 3.18 -21.18 3.35
C ARG A 28 2.99 -21.14 4.87
N GLU A 29 3.96 -20.61 5.60
CA GLU A 29 3.89 -20.48 7.05
C GLU A 29 2.70 -19.58 7.46
N TYR A 30 2.51 -18.45 6.75
CA TYR A 30 1.38 -17.55 6.99
C TYR A 30 0.02 -18.22 6.81
N VAL A 31 -0.17 -18.97 5.70
CA VAL A 31 -1.42 -19.68 5.42
C VAL A 31 -1.66 -20.82 6.42
N SER A 32 -0.59 -21.43 6.94
CA SER A 32 -0.65 -22.44 7.99
C SER A 32 -0.94 -21.88 9.39
N GLY A 33 -0.99 -20.54 9.55
CA GLY A 33 -1.20 -19.87 10.82
C GLY A 33 0.07 -19.73 11.68
N ASN A 34 1.23 -20.14 11.16
CA ASN A 34 2.54 -20.06 11.82
C ASN A 34 3.15 -18.66 11.61
N TYR A 35 2.52 -17.63 12.18
CA TYR A 35 2.83 -16.24 11.90
C TYR A 35 4.26 -15.83 12.30
N GLU A 36 4.79 -16.31 13.41
CA GLU A 36 6.18 -16.04 13.82
C GLU A 36 7.18 -16.60 12.80
N SER A 37 6.92 -17.83 12.32
CA SER A 37 7.73 -18.44 11.27
C SER A 37 7.63 -17.65 9.96
N ALA A 38 6.44 -17.18 9.60
CA ALA A 38 6.26 -16.34 8.41
C ALA A 38 7.08 -15.04 8.47
N ILE A 39 7.14 -14.37 9.62
CA ILE A 39 8.00 -13.19 9.84
C ILE A 39 9.47 -13.58 9.62
N THR A 40 9.91 -14.67 10.23
CA THR A 40 11.30 -15.15 10.14
C THR A 40 11.72 -15.42 8.69
N GLU A 41 10.84 -16.07 7.93
CA GLU A 41 11.08 -16.39 6.51
C GLU A 41 11.03 -15.12 5.61
N TRP A 42 10.09 -14.19 5.86
CA TRP A 42 9.97 -12.98 5.03
C TRP A 42 11.01 -11.90 5.32
N THR A 43 11.56 -11.85 6.53
CA THR A 43 12.50 -10.78 6.90
C THR A 43 13.70 -10.66 5.95
N PRO A 44 14.50 -11.72 5.70
CA PRO A 44 15.61 -11.62 4.75
C PRO A 44 15.16 -11.26 3.33
N VAL A 45 14.01 -11.80 2.90
CA VAL A 45 13.44 -11.51 1.56
C VAL A 45 13.03 -10.03 1.43
N ALA A 46 12.50 -9.45 2.50
CA ALA A 46 12.11 -8.04 2.55
C ALA A 46 13.35 -7.11 2.61
N GLU A 47 14.38 -7.51 3.33
CA GLU A 47 15.67 -6.80 3.39
C GLU A 47 16.34 -6.77 2.02
N ASP A 48 16.22 -7.83 1.23
CA ASP A 48 16.68 -7.93 -0.16
C ASP A 48 15.81 -7.13 -1.15
N GLY A 49 14.80 -6.40 -0.67
CA GLY A 49 14.02 -5.47 -1.48
C GLY A 49 12.75 -6.07 -2.12
N ASN A 50 12.26 -7.20 -1.66
CA ASN A 50 10.98 -7.73 -2.14
C ASN A 50 9.81 -6.93 -1.59
N ALA A 51 9.16 -6.14 -2.43
CA ALA A 51 8.06 -5.27 -2.03
C ALA A 51 6.86 -6.02 -1.41
N ARG A 52 6.58 -7.25 -1.83
CA ARG A 52 5.49 -8.05 -1.26
C ARG A 52 5.82 -8.54 0.14
N ALA A 53 7.04 -9.01 0.38
CA ALA A 53 7.50 -9.41 1.71
C ALA A 53 7.50 -8.21 2.66
N GLN A 54 7.97 -7.05 2.22
CA GLN A 54 7.92 -5.80 2.98
C GLN A 54 6.48 -5.40 3.34
N TYR A 55 5.55 -5.47 2.39
CA TYR A 55 4.14 -5.23 2.65
C TYR A 55 3.58 -6.20 3.70
N ASN A 56 3.87 -7.50 3.55
CA ASN A 56 3.39 -8.51 4.48
C ASN A 56 3.91 -8.31 5.90
N LEU A 57 5.21 -7.99 6.07
CA LEU A 57 5.77 -7.64 7.37
C LEU A 57 5.11 -6.40 7.95
N GLY A 58 4.91 -5.34 7.17
CA GLY A 58 4.18 -4.16 7.59
C GLY A 58 2.77 -4.49 8.08
N TRP A 59 2.07 -5.37 7.38
CA TRP A 59 0.73 -5.81 7.76
C TRP A 59 0.75 -6.63 9.06
N MET A 60 1.73 -7.51 9.24
CA MET A 60 1.86 -8.32 10.44
C MET A 60 2.14 -7.48 11.68
N HIS A 61 3.03 -6.52 11.57
CA HIS A 61 3.29 -5.56 12.66
C HIS A 61 2.07 -4.67 12.95
N ALA A 62 1.40 -4.17 11.92
CA ALA A 62 0.19 -3.34 12.09
C ALA A 62 -0.97 -4.08 12.77
N ASN A 63 -1.05 -5.40 12.61
CA ASN A 63 -2.14 -6.22 13.14
C ASN A 63 -1.74 -7.10 14.33
N GLY A 64 -0.49 -7.06 14.79
CA GLY A 64 0.00 -7.91 15.87
C GLY A 64 -0.09 -9.42 15.54
N LYS A 65 0.22 -9.80 14.30
CA LYS A 65 0.20 -11.19 13.85
C LYS A 65 1.59 -11.79 13.89
N GLY A 66 1.81 -12.75 14.80
CA GLY A 66 3.12 -13.37 15.04
C GLY A 66 4.11 -12.46 15.78
N THR A 67 3.67 -11.27 16.19
CA THR A 67 4.45 -10.32 16.97
C THR A 67 3.49 -9.40 17.75
N ALA A 68 3.99 -8.60 18.69
CA ALA A 68 3.20 -7.53 19.27
C ALA A 68 2.85 -6.47 18.19
N GLN A 69 1.68 -5.86 18.32
CA GLN A 69 1.30 -4.78 17.41
C GLN A 69 2.25 -3.60 17.54
N ASP A 70 2.83 -3.19 16.41
CA ASP A 70 3.72 -2.04 16.34
C ASP A 70 3.51 -1.26 15.04
N PHE A 71 2.82 -0.11 15.15
CA PHE A 71 2.56 0.76 14.00
C PHE A 71 3.81 1.52 13.52
N LYS A 72 4.83 1.72 14.37
CA LYS A 72 6.09 2.35 13.93
C LYS A 72 6.85 1.41 13.01
N GLU A 73 7.00 0.16 13.42
CA GLU A 73 7.64 -0.87 12.59
C GLU A 73 6.83 -1.10 11.32
N ALA A 74 5.49 -1.10 11.40
CA ALA A 74 4.64 -1.20 10.22
C ALA A 74 4.87 -0.05 9.23
N ILE A 75 5.05 1.20 9.69
CA ILE A 75 5.37 2.35 8.84
C ILE A 75 6.70 2.12 8.10
N GLU A 76 7.73 1.66 8.78
CA GLU A 76 9.05 1.42 8.16
C GLU A 76 8.97 0.39 7.03
N TRP A 77 8.29 -0.73 7.26
CA TRP A 77 8.10 -1.74 6.24
C TRP A 77 7.16 -1.29 5.10
N TYR A 78 6.03 -0.66 5.43
CA TYR A 78 5.13 -0.13 4.40
C TYR A 78 5.80 0.94 3.56
N LYS A 79 6.63 1.81 4.14
CA LYS A 79 7.36 2.83 3.42
C LYS A 79 8.29 2.24 2.37
N LYS A 80 9.11 1.25 2.74
CA LYS A 80 9.98 0.51 1.80
C LYS A 80 9.17 -0.08 0.64
N SER A 81 8.08 -0.78 0.96
CA SER A 81 7.20 -1.40 -0.02
C SER A 81 6.50 -0.37 -0.93
N ALA A 82 6.01 0.73 -0.35
CA ALA A 82 5.32 1.80 -1.07
C ALA A 82 6.25 2.56 -2.03
N GLU A 83 7.51 2.76 -1.65
CA GLU A 83 8.55 3.36 -2.51
C GLU A 83 8.87 2.48 -3.72
N LEU A 84 8.70 1.16 -3.59
CA LEU A 84 8.79 0.19 -4.69
C LEU A 84 7.49 0.05 -5.51
N GLY A 85 6.49 0.89 -5.23
CA GLY A 85 5.24 0.96 -6.00
C GLY A 85 4.14 0.01 -5.55
N ASN A 86 4.28 -0.68 -4.41
CA ASN A 86 3.21 -1.53 -3.91
C ASN A 86 1.99 -0.70 -3.48
N VAL A 87 0.90 -0.87 -4.20
CA VAL A 87 -0.35 -0.09 -4.03
C VAL A 87 -0.95 -0.26 -2.64
N ASN A 88 -1.01 -1.50 -2.14
CA ASN A 88 -1.57 -1.79 -0.81
C ASN A 88 -0.74 -1.14 0.30
N ALA A 89 0.59 -1.13 0.14
CA ALA A 89 1.48 -0.46 1.09
C ALA A 89 1.30 1.06 1.06
N GLN A 90 1.15 1.67 -0.13
CA GLN A 90 0.87 3.10 -0.28
C GLN A 90 -0.43 3.49 0.42
N TYR A 91 -1.51 2.73 0.18
CA TYR A 91 -2.80 2.94 0.82
C TYR A 91 -2.72 2.80 2.36
N ASN A 92 -2.10 1.72 2.86
CA ASN A 92 -1.99 1.49 4.30
C ASN A 92 -1.13 2.55 4.98
N LEU A 93 -0.01 2.94 4.37
CA LEU A 93 0.87 3.99 4.88
C LEU A 93 0.14 5.34 4.96
N ALA A 94 -0.64 5.69 3.92
CA ALA A 94 -1.49 6.86 3.92
C ALA A 94 -2.47 6.87 5.10
N ASN A 95 -3.12 5.74 5.37
CA ASN A 95 -4.05 5.61 6.50
C ASN A 95 -3.35 5.75 7.86
N LEU A 96 -2.14 5.20 8.03
CA LEU A 96 -1.39 5.35 9.27
C LEU A 96 -1.06 6.83 9.54
N TYR A 97 -0.60 7.57 8.53
CA TYR A 97 -0.36 9.01 8.66
C TYR A 97 -1.65 9.81 8.88
N LEU A 98 -2.75 9.47 8.20
CA LEU A 98 -4.03 10.16 8.35
C LEU A 98 -4.60 10.01 9.77
N ARG A 99 -4.36 8.85 10.41
CA ARG A 99 -4.88 8.54 11.75
C ARG A 99 -3.88 8.84 12.88
N GLY A 100 -2.64 9.18 12.56
CA GLY A 100 -1.59 9.37 13.56
C GLY A 100 -1.22 8.08 14.29
N GLN A 101 -1.32 6.92 13.64
CA GLN A 101 -0.97 5.63 14.21
C GLN A 101 0.51 5.31 13.92
N GLY A 102 1.32 5.18 14.95
CA GLY A 102 2.77 4.94 14.86
C GLY A 102 3.61 6.17 14.52
N ALA A 103 3.00 7.25 14.07
CA ALA A 103 3.64 8.54 13.80
C ALA A 103 2.67 9.68 14.16
N VAL A 104 3.18 10.90 14.24
CA VAL A 104 2.32 12.10 14.35
C VAL A 104 1.44 12.19 13.10
N GLN A 105 0.14 12.48 13.31
CA GLN A 105 -0.79 12.68 12.22
C GLN A 105 -0.25 13.69 11.20
N ASN A 106 -0.32 13.31 9.92
CA ASN A 106 0.20 14.16 8.85
C ASN A 106 -0.66 14.01 7.60
N ASP A 107 -1.62 14.93 7.45
CA ASP A 107 -2.56 14.92 6.32
C ASP A 107 -1.84 15.12 4.98
N LYS A 108 -0.71 15.87 4.93
CA LYS A 108 0.07 16.06 3.70
C LYS A 108 0.77 14.78 3.24
N LEU A 109 1.36 14.04 4.17
CA LEU A 109 1.96 12.73 3.85
C LEU A 109 0.89 11.72 3.45
N ALA A 110 -0.24 11.67 4.18
CA ALA A 110 -1.36 10.82 3.81
C ALA A 110 -1.85 11.12 2.39
N PHE A 111 -2.07 12.39 2.08
CA PHE A 111 -2.49 12.86 0.78
C PHE A 111 -1.54 12.42 -0.35
N SER A 112 -0.22 12.63 -0.15
CA SER A 112 0.79 12.26 -1.15
C SER A 112 0.82 10.75 -1.44
N TRP A 113 0.60 9.91 -0.44
CA TRP A 113 0.55 8.46 -0.61
C TRP A 113 -0.78 7.99 -1.20
N PHE A 114 -1.91 8.63 -0.85
CA PHE A 114 -3.19 8.36 -1.51
C PHE A 114 -3.17 8.71 -3.00
N ILE A 115 -2.52 9.80 -3.42
CA ILE A 115 -2.33 10.11 -4.84
C ILE A 115 -1.67 8.92 -5.55
N LYS A 116 -0.54 8.43 -5.04
CA LYS A 116 0.21 7.34 -5.68
C LYS A 116 -0.61 6.05 -5.80
N ALA A 117 -1.41 5.70 -4.77
CA ALA A 117 -2.28 4.54 -4.83
C ALA A 117 -3.48 4.76 -5.76
N ALA A 118 -4.10 5.94 -5.74
CA ALA A 118 -5.24 6.31 -6.58
C ALA A 118 -4.89 6.34 -8.07
N GLU A 119 -3.71 6.85 -8.43
CA GLU A 119 -3.17 6.83 -9.80
C GLU A 119 -2.95 5.41 -10.33
N GLN A 120 -2.74 4.45 -9.46
CA GLN A 120 -2.65 3.03 -9.79
C GLN A 120 -4.02 2.32 -9.79
N GLY A 121 -5.11 3.05 -9.59
CA GLY A 121 -6.47 2.52 -9.68
C GLY A 121 -7.01 1.92 -8.38
N ASP A 122 -6.37 2.17 -7.22
CA ASP A 122 -6.91 1.73 -5.93
C ASP A 122 -8.18 2.49 -5.57
N ALA A 123 -9.33 1.81 -5.61
CA ALA A 123 -10.63 2.42 -5.36
C ALA A 123 -10.76 3.06 -3.96
N PRO A 124 -10.31 2.41 -2.87
CA PRO A 124 -10.28 3.03 -1.55
C PRO A 124 -9.43 4.31 -1.51
N ALA A 125 -8.28 4.33 -2.19
CA ALA A 125 -7.44 5.53 -2.25
C ALA A 125 -8.09 6.64 -3.07
N GLN A 126 -8.71 6.33 -4.23
CA GLN A 126 -9.45 7.29 -5.04
C GLN A 126 -10.57 7.97 -4.23
N TYR A 127 -11.35 7.16 -3.50
CA TYR A 127 -12.40 7.65 -2.61
C TYR A 127 -11.85 8.57 -1.51
N ASN A 128 -10.79 8.15 -0.81
CA ASN A 128 -10.19 8.94 0.26
C ASN A 128 -9.56 10.24 -0.27
N LEU A 129 -8.89 10.19 -1.41
CA LEU A 129 -8.30 11.36 -2.06
C LEU A 129 -9.37 12.39 -2.46
N GLY A 130 -10.47 11.93 -3.06
CA GLY A 130 -11.59 12.82 -3.39
C GLY A 130 -12.18 13.49 -2.15
N ARG A 131 -12.33 12.76 -1.05
CA ARG A 131 -12.76 13.34 0.23
C ARG A 131 -11.75 14.33 0.82
N MET A 132 -10.46 14.06 0.70
CA MET A 132 -9.42 14.99 1.16
C MET A 132 -9.48 16.31 0.40
N TYR A 133 -9.67 16.30 -0.91
CA TYR A 133 -9.92 17.52 -1.70
C TYR A 133 -11.20 18.26 -1.31
N LEU A 134 -12.29 17.56 -0.98
CA LEU A 134 -13.53 18.20 -0.49
C LEU A 134 -13.32 18.94 0.84
N LEU A 135 -12.48 18.39 1.69
CA LEU A 135 -12.26 18.88 3.06
C LEU A 135 -11.08 19.86 3.17
N GLY A 136 -10.25 19.99 2.11
CA GLY A 136 -9.01 20.75 2.15
C GLY A 136 -7.99 20.12 3.11
N LYS A 137 -7.89 18.77 3.12
CA LYS A 137 -6.96 18.03 3.97
C LYS A 137 -5.74 17.60 3.17
N GLY A 138 -4.57 18.04 3.61
CA GLY A 138 -3.30 17.72 2.95
C GLY A 138 -2.96 18.61 1.77
N ASP A 139 -3.95 19.15 1.08
CA ASP A 139 -3.84 20.18 0.04
C ASP A 139 -5.05 21.12 0.13
N ASP A 140 -5.08 22.18 -0.68
CA ASP A 140 -6.18 23.13 -0.76
C ASP A 140 -7.47 22.44 -1.23
N LYS A 141 -8.61 22.95 -0.73
CA LYS A 141 -9.91 22.45 -1.15
C LYS A 141 -10.11 22.66 -2.66
N ASN A 142 -10.39 21.56 -3.37
CA ASN A 142 -10.58 21.57 -4.81
C ASN A 142 -11.76 20.66 -5.22
N ILE A 143 -12.88 21.28 -5.56
CA ILE A 143 -14.12 20.58 -5.94
C ILE A 143 -13.95 19.82 -7.26
N LEU A 144 -13.17 20.34 -8.21
CA LEU A 144 -12.99 19.67 -9.51
C LEU A 144 -12.16 18.39 -9.36
N GLU A 145 -11.09 18.45 -8.58
CA GLU A 145 -10.29 17.25 -8.25
C GLU A 145 -11.11 16.27 -7.42
N ALA A 146 -11.86 16.74 -6.44
CA ALA A 146 -12.75 15.89 -5.65
C ALA A 146 -13.75 15.13 -6.54
N ARG A 147 -14.40 15.85 -7.46
CA ARG A 147 -15.32 15.26 -8.44
C ARG A 147 -14.64 14.22 -9.31
N PHE A 148 -13.45 14.53 -9.81
CA PHE A 148 -12.69 13.59 -10.64
C PHE A 148 -12.42 12.29 -9.88
N TRP A 149 -11.84 12.36 -8.69
CA TRP A 149 -11.44 11.17 -7.92
C TRP A 149 -12.64 10.39 -7.36
N ILE A 150 -13.71 11.06 -6.92
CA ILE A 150 -14.95 10.37 -6.51
C ILE A 150 -15.58 9.65 -7.69
N LYS A 151 -15.55 10.25 -8.89
CA LYS A 151 -16.04 9.61 -10.11
C LYS A 151 -15.23 8.36 -10.46
N GLN A 152 -13.89 8.42 -10.37
CA GLN A 152 -13.04 7.26 -10.58
C GLN A 152 -13.38 6.12 -9.59
N ALA A 153 -13.61 6.45 -8.31
CA ALA A 153 -14.03 5.47 -7.30
C ALA A 153 -15.41 4.87 -7.58
N LEU A 154 -16.35 5.64 -8.14
CA LEU A 154 -17.67 5.17 -8.57
C LEU A 154 -17.59 4.17 -9.74
N GLU A 155 -16.72 4.46 -10.70
CA GLU A 155 -16.56 3.67 -11.94
C GLU A 155 -15.66 2.44 -11.70
N ASN A 156 -15.06 2.33 -10.53
CA ASN A 156 -14.26 1.16 -10.16
C ASN A 156 -15.18 -0.06 -9.86
N ASN A 157 -14.67 -1.26 -10.10
CA ASN A 157 -15.42 -2.50 -9.87
C ASN A 157 -15.60 -2.88 -8.39
N ASP A 158 -15.20 -2.04 -7.44
CA ASP A 158 -15.43 -2.24 -6.01
C ASP A 158 -16.82 -1.74 -5.61
N ALA A 159 -17.76 -2.66 -5.45
CA ALA A 159 -19.15 -2.33 -5.14
C ALA A 159 -19.32 -1.61 -3.77
N TYR A 160 -18.47 -1.91 -2.79
CA TYR A 160 -18.53 -1.26 -1.48
C TYR A 160 -18.04 0.19 -1.55
N ILE A 161 -16.89 0.40 -2.17
CA ILE A 161 -16.34 1.75 -2.37
C ILE A 161 -17.23 2.56 -3.30
N GLY A 162 -17.78 1.95 -4.36
CA GLY A 162 -18.73 2.59 -5.26
C GLY A 162 -19.96 3.11 -4.52
N ALA A 163 -20.54 2.36 -3.60
CA ALA A 163 -21.68 2.82 -2.78
C ALA A 163 -21.30 4.02 -1.88
N LEU A 164 -20.14 4.00 -1.25
CA LEU A 164 -19.63 5.12 -0.44
C LEU A 164 -19.36 6.36 -1.31
N ALA A 165 -18.79 6.17 -2.49
CA ALA A 165 -18.52 7.25 -3.44
C ALA A 165 -19.82 7.86 -3.97
N GLN A 166 -20.86 7.05 -4.24
CA GLN A 166 -22.18 7.54 -4.65
C GLN A 166 -22.81 8.43 -3.56
N GLN A 167 -22.73 8.02 -2.31
CA GLN A 167 -23.22 8.86 -1.22
C GLN A 167 -22.51 10.23 -1.18
N VAL A 168 -21.18 10.26 -1.29
CA VAL A 168 -20.42 11.52 -1.33
C VAL A 168 -20.78 12.35 -2.55
N TRP A 169 -20.97 11.70 -3.72
CA TRP A 169 -21.36 12.37 -4.96
C TRP A 169 -22.70 13.11 -4.81
N ASP A 170 -23.67 12.48 -4.18
CA ASP A 170 -25.00 13.03 -3.97
C ASP A 170 -24.99 14.13 -2.87
N ASP A 171 -24.36 13.86 -1.74
CA ASP A 171 -24.27 14.77 -0.59
C ASP A 171 -23.64 16.11 -0.96
N PHE A 172 -22.59 16.09 -1.79
CA PHE A 172 -21.86 17.27 -2.26
C PHE A 172 -22.33 17.77 -3.62
N LYS A 173 -23.37 17.17 -4.21
CA LYS A 173 -23.94 17.52 -5.53
C LYS A 173 -22.88 17.63 -6.64
N LEU A 174 -21.93 16.70 -6.65
CA LEU A 174 -20.79 16.74 -7.57
C LEU A 174 -21.19 16.63 -9.04
N GLY A 175 -22.38 16.13 -9.34
CA GLY A 175 -22.94 16.09 -10.70
C GLY A 175 -23.33 17.44 -11.28
N THR A 176 -23.38 18.50 -10.47
CA THR A 176 -23.85 19.85 -10.90
C THR A 176 -22.71 20.82 -11.21
N TYR A 177 -21.46 20.39 -11.09
CA TYR A 177 -20.26 21.19 -11.38
C TYR A 177 -19.62 20.83 -12.72
#